data_a13595c3371ca93f98217ca9f4782a6c
#
_entry.id   a13595c3371ca93f98217ca9f4782a6c
#
_cell.length_a   1.000
_cell.length_b   1.000
_cell.length_c   1.000
_cell.angle_alpha   90.00
_cell.angle_beta   90.00
_cell.angle_gamma   90.00
#
_symmetry.space_group_name_H-M   'P 1'
#
loop_
_entity.id
_entity.type
_entity.pdbx_description
1 polymer ?
#
loop_
_entity_poly.entity_id
_entity_poly.type
_entity_poly.pdbx_seq_one_letter_code
_entity_poly.pdbx_strand_id
1 'polypeptide(L)'
;MSNLSLLDLGFFIAETAASPKHVGGLLIFKRPPKAPAAFVKNLYRAYLAATDVKPPFNRIIQFSMNALPHWQATDAIDMNQHVFYHVLPKGQADRKSVYDFVSKLHTPMLDRSRPLWEVHVIDGLPEGLFAIYHKMHHAYADGVTMSRWTAEGFSTSPTDMELTPVWTLKHGGYGTRRAKANNELLQMTWKEVTGNTRRFLGIGRLAAMLFLESIKLTKNAIALPFVSSAK
;
A
#
# COMPACT_ATOMS: atom_id res chain seq x y z
N MET A 1 20.15 -3.52 1.69
CA MET A 1 19.51 -2.39 2.38
C MET A 1 19.26 -1.30 1.36
N SER A 2 18.08 -0.72 1.30
CA SER A 2 17.79 0.43 0.45
C SER A 2 17.34 1.60 1.31
N ASN A 3 17.85 2.80 1.03
CA ASN A 3 17.51 4.00 1.79
C ASN A 3 16.07 4.43 1.50
N LEU A 4 15.39 5.01 2.51
CA LEU A 4 14.13 5.71 2.30
C LEU A 4 14.36 6.98 1.48
N SER A 5 13.37 7.36 0.68
CA SER A 5 13.33 8.71 0.15
C SER A 5 12.89 9.70 1.25
N LEU A 6 13.18 10.99 1.05
CA LEU A 6 12.67 12.06 1.96
C LEU A 6 11.16 12.03 2.07
N LEU A 7 10.47 11.75 0.97
CA LEU A 7 9.02 11.67 0.94
C LEU A 7 8.50 10.48 1.76
N ASP A 8 9.12 9.31 1.60
CA ASP A 8 8.75 8.12 2.37
C ASP A 8 8.93 8.35 3.87
N LEU A 9 10.07 8.95 4.26
CA LEU A 9 10.33 9.34 5.65
C LEU A 9 9.28 10.35 6.14
N GLY A 10 8.87 11.29 5.29
CA GLY A 10 7.83 12.26 5.60
C GLY A 10 6.49 11.61 5.93
N PHE A 11 6.06 10.60 5.17
CA PHE A 11 4.86 9.86 5.49
C PHE A 11 4.95 9.19 6.87
N PHE A 12 6.07 8.57 7.21
CA PHE A 12 6.25 7.95 8.52
C PHE A 12 6.25 8.94 9.69
N ILE A 13 6.83 10.13 9.49
CA ILE A 13 6.88 11.18 10.53
C ILE A 13 5.50 11.84 10.71
N ALA A 14 4.78 12.06 9.61
CA ALA A 14 3.47 12.72 9.63
C ALA A 14 2.32 11.75 9.98
N GLU A 15 2.58 10.44 10.07
CA GLU A 15 1.57 9.45 10.38
C GLU A 15 1.22 9.44 11.87
N THR A 16 -0.07 9.53 12.16
CA THR A 16 -0.66 9.40 13.49
C THR A 16 -1.90 8.53 13.42
N ALA A 17 -2.40 8.04 14.56
CA ALA A 17 -3.64 7.29 14.62
C ALA A 17 -4.85 8.08 14.07
N ALA A 18 -4.84 9.43 14.23
CA ALA A 18 -5.87 10.32 13.68
C ALA A 18 -5.65 10.66 12.19
N SER A 19 -4.45 10.41 11.66
CA SER A 19 -4.09 10.71 10.27
C SER A 19 -3.16 9.63 9.72
N PRO A 20 -3.68 8.42 9.47
CA PRO A 20 -2.90 7.33 8.88
C PRO A 20 -2.39 7.71 7.49
N LYS A 21 -1.23 7.19 7.10
CA LYS A 21 -0.60 7.49 5.80
C LYS A 21 -0.56 6.23 4.93
N HIS A 22 -1.74 5.68 4.66
CA HIS A 22 -1.90 4.58 3.73
C HIS A 22 -2.87 4.92 2.60
N VAL A 23 -2.76 4.20 1.53
CA VAL A 23 -3.64 4.25 0.37
C VAL A 23 -4.40 2.94 0.26
N GLY A 24 -5.66 3.01 -0.19
CA GLY A 24 -6.50 1.84 -0.38
C GLY A 24 -7.15 1.81 -1.76
N GLY A 25 -7.33 0.61 -2.29
CA GLY A 25 -8.04 0.36 -3.53
C GLY A 25 -9.11 -0.71 -3.34
N LEU A 26 -10.35 -0.38 -3.68
CA LEU A 26 -11.48 -1.31 -3.64
C LEU A 26 -11.84 -1.73 -5.06
N LEU A 27 -11.83 -3.04 -5.29
CA LEU A 27 -12.17 -3.68 -6.55
C LEU A 27 -13.40 -4.57 -6.34
N ILE A 28 -14.42 -4.42 -7.16
CA ILE A 28 -15.64 -5.22 -7.10
C ILE A 28 -15.70 -6.08 -8.36
N PHE A 29 -15.86 -7.39 -8.14
CA PHE A 29 -15.88 -8.40 -9.19
C PHE A 29 -17.21 -9.15 -9.19
N LYS A 30 -17.56 -9.68 -10.34
CA LYS A 30 -18.65 -10.65 -10.49
C LYS A 30 -18.05 -12.05 -10.53
N ARG A 31 -18.64 -13.00 -9.79
CA ARG A 31 -18.23 -14.41 -9.86
C ARG A 31 -18.44 -14.91 -11.29
N PRO A 32 -17.53 -15.74 -11.80
CA PRO A 32 -17.72 -16.37 -13.10
C PRO A 32 -19.04 -17.17 -13.15
N PRO A 33 -19.70 -17.25 -14.30
CA PRO A 33 -20.85 -18.12 -14.48
C PRO A 33 -20.49 -19.55 -14.08
N LYS A 34 -21.37 -20.22 -13.34
CA LYS A 34 -21.17 -21.60 -12.84
C LYS A 34 -20.01 -21.79 -11.83
N ALA A 35 -19.44 -20.69 -11.30
CA ALA A 35 -18.44 -20.79 -10.23
C ALA A 35 -19.05 -21.52 -9.01
N PRO A 36 -18.28 -22.41 -8.35
CA PRO A 36 -18.75 -23.09 -7.14
C PRO A 36 -19.03 -22.09 -6.02
N ALA A 37 -19.92 -22.45 -5.09
CA ALA A 37 -20.26 -21.60 -3.94
C ALA A 37 -19.02 -21.17 -3.13
N ALA A 38 -17.99 -22.04 -3.07
CA ALA A 38 -16.74 -21.79 -2.39
C ALA A 38 -15.73 -20.92 -3.18
N PHE A 39 -16.09 -20.41 -4.37
CA PHE A 39 -15.16 -19.71 -5.27
C PHE A 39 -14.36 -18.62 -4.56
N VAL A 40 -15.01 -17.68 -3.86
CA VAL A 40 -14.35 -16.55 -3.18
C VAL A 40 -13.50 -17.05 -2.00
N LYS A 41 -13.97 -18.06 -1.27
CA LYS A 41 -13.18 -18.70 -0.20
C LYS A 41 -11.95 -19.43 -0.75
N ASN A 42 -12.06 -20.03 -1.91
CA ASN A 42 -10.92 -20.67 -2.58
C ASN A 42 -9.91 -19.64 -3.09
N LEU A 43 -10.37 -18.49 -3.60
CA LEU A 43 -9.52 -17.36 -3.95
C LEU A 43 -8.72 -16.85 -2.74
N TYR A 44 -9.39 -16.68 -1.60
CA TYR A 44 -8.71 -16.34 -0.34
C TYR A 44 -7.62 -17.36 0.03
N ARG A 45 -7.93 -18.66 -0.06
CA ARG A 45 -6.95 -19.73 0.23
C ARG A 45 -5.76 -19.70 -0.73
N ALA A 46 -6.02 -19.44 -2.01
CA ALA A 46 -4.95 -19.29 -3.00
C ALA A 46 -4.07 -18.06 -2.71
N TYR A 47 -4.66 -16.95 -2.24
CA TYR A 47 -3.91 -15.79 -1.77
C TYR A 47 -3.04 -16.13 -0.56
N LEU A 48 -3.56 -16.85 0.43
CA LEU A 48 -2.76 -17.31 1.58
C LEU A 48 -1.59 -18.22 1.18
N ALA A 49 -1.79 -19.05 0.16
CA ALA A 49 -0.76 -19.98 -0.34
C ALA A 49 0.33 -19.29 -1.17
N ALA A 50 0.11 -18.05 -1.61
CA ALA A 50 1.05 -17.27 -2.42
C ALA A 50 2.13 -16.60 -1.54
N THR A 51 3.05 -17.40 -1.01
CA THR A 51 4.06 -16.97 -0.02
C THR A 51 5.34 -16.39 -0.62
N ASP A 52 5.51 -16.39 -1.94
CA ASP A 52 6.68 -15.82 -2.62
C ASP A 52 6.57 -14.29 -2.72
N VAL A 53 6.73 -13.61 -1.59
CA VAL A 53 6.53 -12.16 -1.48
C VAL A 53 7.75 -11.40 -1.99
N LYS A 54 7.57 -10.58 -3.01
CA LYS A 54 8.63 -9.78 -3.67
C LYS A 54 8.67 -8.33 -3.16
N PRO A 55 9.81 -7.63 -3.30
CA PRO A 55 9.88 -6.21 -3.00
C PRO A 55 8.87 -5.37 -3.81
N PRO A 56 8.27 -4.36 -3.18
CA PRO A 56 8.51 -3.83 -1.84
C PRO A 56 7.73 -4.55 -0.72
N PHE A 57 6.87 -5.50 -1.02
CA PHE A 57 5.94 -6.14 -0.08
C PHE A 57 6.62 -6.98 1.01
N ASN A 58 7.88 -7.38 0.82
CA ASN A 58 8.69 -8.09 1.81
C ASN A 58 9.63 -7.17 2.60
N ARG A 59 9.32 -5.87 2.71
CA ARG A 59 10.19 -4.91 3.40
C ARG A 59 9.53 -4.35 4.64
N ILE A 60 10.33 -4.18 5.69
CA ILE A 60 9.99 -3.44 6.91
C ILE A 60 10.88 -2.22 7.03
N ILE A 61 10.39 -1.18 7.68
CA ILE A 61 11.22 -0.01 7.99
C ILE A 61 11.98 -0.25 9.29
N GLN A 62 13.27 0.06 9.27
CA GLN A 62 14.12 0.06 10.47
C GLN A 62 14.46 1.50 10.85
N PHE A 63 14.17 1.84 12.10
CA PHE A 63 14.58 3.10 12.73
C PHE A 63 15.72 2.81 13.70
N SER A 64 16.80 3.57 13.58
CA SER A 64 17.95 3.52 14.49
C SER A 64 18.39 4.91 14.87
N MET A 65 18.86 5.09 16.11
CA MET A 65 19.44 6.36 16.56
C MET A 65 20.74 6.69 15.84
N ASN A 66 21.46 5.67 15.39
CA ASN A 66 22.82 5.78 14.84
C ASN A 66 22.89 5.63 13.32
N ALA A 67 21.77 5.39 12.65
CA ALA A 67 21.70 5.21 11.21
C ALA A 67 20.44 5.86 10.63
N LEU A 68 20.51 6.21 9.34
CA LEU A 68 19.31 6.65 8.61
C LEU A 68 18.26 5.54 8.59
N PRO A 69 16.96 5.88 8.71
CA PRO A 69 15.90 4.94 8.47
C PRO A 69 16.05 4.29 7.09
N HIS A 70 15.93 2.98 7.06
CA HIS A 70 16.15 2.20 5.84
C HIS A 70 15.17 1.03 5.74
N TRP A 71 14.97 0.55 4.52
CA TRP A 71 14.20 -0.64 4.25
C TRP A 71 15.06 -1.89 4.48
N GLN A 72 14.55 -2.81 5.27
CA GLN A 72 15.11 -4.13 5.46
C GLN A 72 14.16 -5.17 4.87
N ALA A 73 14.70 -6.07 4.05
CA ALA A 73 13.94 -7.23 3.60
C ALA A 73 13.72 -8.21 4.76
N THR A 74 12.58 -8.88 4.76
CA THR A 74 12.25 -9.96 5.67
C THR A 74 11.69 -11.14 4.88
N ASP A 75 12.09 -12.34 5.26
CA ASP A 75 11.53 -13.59 4.72
C ASP A 75 10.48 -14.19 5.67
N ALA A 76 10.38 -13.65 6.90
CA ALA A 76 9.41 -14.07 7.91
C ALA A 76 8.09 -13.31 7.74
N ILE A 77 7.30 -13.70 6.73
CA ILE A 77 6.00 -13.10 6.43
C ILE A 77 4.90 -14.12 6.74
N ASP A 78 4.13 -13.86 7.79
CA ASP A 78 2.92 -14.61 8.08
C ASP A 78 1.75 -14.07 7.25
N MET A 79 1.36 -14.79 6.20
CA MET A 79 0.29 -14.38 5.30
C MET A 79 -1.06 -14.23 6.01
N ASN A 80 -1.29 -14.88 7.16
CA ASN A 80 -2.52 -14.69 7.94
C ASN A 80 -2.62 -13.29 8.57
N GLN A 81 -1.51 -12.55 8.65
CA GLN A 81 -1.48 -11.17 9.12
C GLN A 81 -1.60 -10.14 7.97
N HIS A 82 -1.70 -10.62 6.73
CA HIS A 82 -1.75 -9.78 5.54
C HIS A 82 -2.97 -10.03 4.67
N VAL A 83 -3.52 -11.24 4.67
CA VAL A 83 -4.66 -11.62 3.84
C VAL A 83 -5.81 -12.06 4.73
N PHE A 84 -6.96 -11.39 4.58
CA PHE A 84 -8.13 -11.58 5.42
C PHE A 84 -9.36 -11.97 4.58
N TYR A 85 -10.25 -12.78 5.17
CA TYR A 85 -11.51 -13.18 4.54
C TYR A 85 -12.68 -12.69 5.39
N HIS A 86 -13.60 -11.99 4.75
CA HIS A 86 -14.79 -11.45 5.37
C HIS A 86 -16.04 -11.91 4.62
N VAL A 87 -17.11 -12.13 5.35
CA VAL A 87 -18.43 -12.43 4.78
C VAL A 87 -19.43 -11.41 5.31
N LEU A 88 -20.00 -10.63 4.40
CA LEU A 88 -21.04 -9.68 4.79
C LEU A 88 -22.35 -10.41 5.08
N PRO A 89 -23.11 -10.00 6.12
CA PRO A 89 -24.38 -10.60 6.46
C PRO A 89 -25.38 -10.50 5.30
N LYS A 90 -26.15 -11.56 5.07
CA LYS A 90 -27.22 -11.56 4.06
C LYS A 90 -28.23 -10.44 4.35
N GLY A 91 -28.61 -9.71 3.31
CA GLY A 91 -29.57 -8.60 3.41
C GLY A 91 -28.98 -7.24 3.86
N GLN A 92 -27.68 -7.20 4.21
CA GLN A 92 -26.99 -5.96 4.58
C GLN A 92 -25.86 -5.60 3.59
N ALA A 93 -25.82 -6.22 2.44
CA ALA A 93 -24.72 -6.12 1.49
C ALA A 93 -25.05 -5.19 0.30
N ASP A 94 -25.75 -4.08 0.56
CA ASP A 94 -25.88 -3.01 -0.42
C ASP A 94 -24.53 -2.26 -0.61
N ARG A 95 -24.46 -1.43 -1.62
CA ARG A 95 -23.25 -0.66 -1.95
C ARG A 95 -22.74 0.16 -0.75
N LYS A 96 -23.68 0.76 -0.01
CA LYS A 96 -23.35 1.59 1.16
C LYS A 96 -22.70 0.74 2.25
N SER A 97 -23.27 -0.41 2.56
CA SER A 97 -22.73 -1.33 3.57
C SER A 97 -21.31 -1.82 3.24
N VAL A 98 -21.02 -2.06 1.95
CA VAL A 98 -19.67 -2.40 1.50
C VAL A 98 -18.70 -1.25 1.77
N TYR A 99 -19.07 -0.02 1.43
CA TYR A 99 -18.23 1.16 1.67
C TYR A 99 -18.04 1.45 3.16
N ASP A 100 -19.10 1.32 3.97
CA ASP A 100 -19.01 1.46 5.43
C ASP A 100 -18.11 0.40 6.06
N PHE A 101 -18.16 -0.84 5.54
CA PHE A 101 -17.29 -1.92 6.00
C PHE A 101 -15.83 -1.65 5.61
N VAL A 102 -15.56 -1.28 4.36
CA VAL A 102 -14.21 -0.94 3.88
C VAL A 102 -13.65 0.27 4.62
N SER A 103 -14.47 1.27 4.94
CA SER A 103 -14.04 2.43 5.74
C SER A 103 -13.54 2.01 7.13
N LYS A 104 -14.20 1.02 7.77
CA LYS A 104 -13.74 0.46 9.05
C LYS A 104 -12.41 -0.28 8.92
N LEU A 105 -12.17 -0.98 7.81
CA LEU A 105 -10.88 -1.62 7.52
C LEU A 105 -9.80 -0.59 7.20
N HIS A 106 -10.19 0.52 6.57
CA HIS A 106 -9.26 1.58 6.17
C HIS A 106 -8.76 2.40 7.36
N THR A 107 -9.61 2.69 8.34
CA THR A 107 -9.31 3.61 9.44
C THR A 107 -8.09 3.23 10.30
N PRO A 108 -7.88 1.98 10.76
CA PRO A 108 -6.73 1.64 11.59
C PRO A 108 -5.40 1.82 10.87
N MET A 109 -4.37 2.26 11.58
CA MET A 109 -2.99 2.26 11.07
C MET A 109 -2.53 0.83 10.78
N LEU A 110 -1.63 0.69 9.80
CA LEU A 110 -0.90 -0.54 9.56
C LEU A 110 0.14 -0.76 10.66
N ASP A 111 0.31 -2.01 11.07
CA ASP A 111 1.28 -2.40 12.10
C ASP A 111 2.71 -2.32 11.56
N ARG A 112 3.52 -1.43 12.13
CA ARG A 112 4.89 -1.15 11.70
C ARG A 112 5.90 -2.26 12.04
N SER A 113 5.50 -3.27 12.82
CA SER A 113 6.35 -4.43 13.12
C SER A 113 6.46 -5.44 11.98
N ARG A 114 5.63 -5.29 10.93
CA ARG A 114 5.54 -6.17 9.77
C ARG A 114 5.47 -5.36 8.46
N PRO A 115 5.55 -6.00 7.29
CA PRO A 115 5.34 -5.32 6.02
C PRO A 115 4.00 -4.58 5.97
N LEU A 116 4.01 -3.34 5.47
CA LEU A 116 2.93 -2.37 5.64
C LEU A 116 1.88 -2.48 4.52
N TRP A 117 1.23 -3.63 4.43
CA TRP A 117 0.14 -3.88 3.50
C TRP A 117 -0.84 -4.93 4.03
N GLU A 118 -2.08 -4.85 3.59
CA GLU A 118 -3.16 -5.80 3.87
C GLU A 118 -4.02 -5.99 2.62
N VAL A 119 -4.58 -7.19 2.47
CA VAL A 119 -5.55 -7.53 1.43
C VAL A 119 -6.76 -8.20 2.08
N HIS A 120 -7.94 -7.68 1.80
CA HIS A 120 -9.19 -8.18 2.35
C HIS A 120 -10.07 -8.70 1.22
N VAL A 121 -10.36 -9.99 1.25
CA VAL A 121 -11.32 -10.64 0.35
C VAL A 121 -12.68 -10.60 1.01
N ILE A 122 -13.65 -9.94 0.38
CA ILE A 122 -14.98 -9.66 0.94
C ILE A 122 -16.02 -10.40 0.13
N ASP A 123 -16.67 -11.38 0.74
CA ASP A 123 -17.72 -12.21 0.17
C ASP A 123 -19.12 -11.79 0.68
N GLY A 124 -20.16 -12.37 0.10
CA GLY A 124 -21.54 -12.12 0.53
C GLY A 124 -22.19 -10.89 -0.11
N LEU A 125 -21.57 -10.26 -1.11
CA LEU A 125 -22.18 -9.18 -1.87
C LEU A 125 -23.36 -9.72 -2.73
N PRO A 126 -24.39 -8.88 -3.01
CA PRO A 126 -25.52 -9.27 -3.84
C PRO A 126 -25.13 -9.61 -5.28
N GLU A 127 -26.03 -10.24 -6.02
CA GLU A 127 -25.89 -10.54 -7.45
C GLU A 127 -24.65 -11.37 -7.84
N GLY A 128 -24.12 -12.14 -6.90
CA GLY A 128 -22.89 -12.92 -7.11
C GLY A 128 -21.63 -12.07 -7.19
N LEU A 129 -21.68 -10.86 -6.64
CA LEU A 129 -20.50 -10.01 -6.51
C LEU A 129 -19.64 -10.41 -5.31
N PHE A 130 -18.37 -10.06 -5.37
CA PHE A 130 -17.42 -10.07 -4.27
C PHE A 130 -16.45 -8.89 -4.42
N ALA A 131 -15.72 -8.57 -3.39
CA ALA A 131 -14.77 -7.47 -3.47
C ALA A 131 -13.39 -7.88 -2.94
N ILE A 132 -12.37 -7.19 -3.44
CA ILE A 132 -11.01 -7.23 -2.93
C ILE A 132 -10.64 -5.79 -2.56
N TYR A 133 -10.25 -5.60 -1.31
CA TYR A 133 -9.76 -4.33 -0.82
C TYR A 133 -8.27 -4.46 -0.48
N HIS A 134 -7.44 -3.67 -1.16
CA HIS A 134 -6.01 -3.56 -0.91
C HIS A 134 -5.75 -2.31 -0.07
N LYS A 135 -4.90 -2.44 0.94
CA LYS A 135 -4.43 -1.35 1.79
C LYS A 135 -2.93 -1.43 1.92
N MET A 136 -2.22 -0.33 1.67
CA MET A 136 -0.77 -0.28 1.82
C MET A 136 -0.30 1.10 2.26
N HIS A 137 0.81 1.15 2.98
CA HIS A 137 1.41 2.41 3.40
C HIS A 137 1.91 3.22 2.20
N HIS A 138 1.72 4.54 2.24
CA HIS A 138 2.05 5.44 1.15
C HIS A 138 3.55 5.47 0.78
N ALA A 139 4.42 5.04 1.71
CA ALA A 139 5.84 4.86 1.45
C ALA A 139 6.16 3.66 0.53
N TYR A 140 5.23 2.71 0.33
CA TYR A 140 5.40 1.62 -0.64
C TYR A 140 4.99 2.07 -2.03
N ALA A 141 3.84 2.73 -2.13
CA ALA A 141 3.27 3.19 -3.39
C ALA A 141 2.33 4.37 -3.18
N ASP A 142 2.27 5.27 -4.15
CA ASP A 142 1.15 6.21 -4.31
C ASP A 142 -0.03 5.54 -5.01
N GLY A 143 -1.17 6.23 -5.08
CA GLY A 143 -2.38 5.69 -5.68
C GLY A 143 -2.22 5.27 -7.14
N VAL A 144 -1.43 6.00 -7.93
CA VAL A 144 -1.15 5.68 -9.35
C VAL A 144 -0.32 4.41 -9.45
N THR A 145 0.72 4.31 -8.64
CA THR A 145 1.60 3.13 -8.59
C THR A 145 0.82 1.89 -8.12
N MET A 146 -0.01 2.02 -7.08
CA MET A 146 -0.85 0.93 -6.60
C MET A 146 -1.84 0.46 -7.68
N SER A 147 -2.49 1.38 -8.39
CA SER A 147 -3.41 1.05 -9.48
C SER A 147 -2.71 0.30 -10.61
N ARG A 148 -1.50 0.73 -10.97
CA ARG A 148 -0.68 0.04 -11.99
C ARG A 148 -0.30 -1.37 -11.54
N TRP A 149 0.24 -1.54 -10.34
CA TRP A 149 0.60 -2.86 -9.81
C TRP A 149 -0.59 -3.80 -9.71
N THR A 150 -1.75 -3.25 -9.32
CA THR A 150 -3.00 -4.02 -9.28
C THR A 150 -3.40 -4.48 -10.68
N ALA A 151 -3.29 -3.61 -11.68
CA ALA A 151 -3.59 -3.97 -13.08
C ALA A 151 -2.62 -5.00 -13.66
N GLU A 152 -1.34 -4.95 -13.27
CA GLU A 152 -0.33 -5.95 -13.67
C GLU A 152 -0.65 -7.37 -13.15
N GLY A 153 -1.44 -7.49 -12.06
CA GLY A 153 -1.91 -8.76 -11.52
C GLY A 153 -3.14 -9.34 -12.21
N PHE A 154 -3.74 -8.64 -13.19
CA PHE A 154 -4.90 -9.11 -13.91
C PHE A 154 -4.56 -9.56 -15.33
N SER A 155 -5.14 -10.71 -15.73
CA SER A 155 -5.08 -11.14 -17.11
C SER A 155 -6.02 -10.33 -17.99
N THR A 156 -5.64 -10.12 -19.24
CA THR A 156 -6.51 -9.57 -20.28
C THR A 156 -7.38 -10.65 -20.94
N SER A 157 -7.15 -11.93 -20.64
CA SER A 157 -7.93 -13.05 -21.14
C SER A 157 -8.98 -13.50 -20.11
N PRO A 158 -10.26 -13.56 -20.46
CA PRO A 158 -11.30 -14.02 -19.54
C PRO A 158 -11.25 -15.53 -19.24
N THR A 159 -10.45 -16.28 -19.99
CA THR A 159 -10.25 -17.73 -19.80
C THR A 159 -9.01 -18.06 -18.99
N ASP A 160 -8.18 -17.07 -18.71
CA ASP A 160 -7.00 -17.26 -17.88
C ASP A 160 -7.41 -17.36 -16.41
N MET A 161 -7.08 -18.47 -15.79
CA MET A 161 -7.40 -18.78 -14.40
C MET A 161 -6.17 -18.71 -13.50
N GLU A 162 -5.05 -18.23 -14.02
CA GLU A 162 -3.84 -18.06 -13.21
C GLU A 162 -4.00 -16.90 -12.24
N LEU A 163 -3.78 -17.19 -10.97
CA LEU A 163 -3.82 -16.19 -9.92
C LEU A 163 -2.43 -15.59 -9.74
N THR A 164 -2.31 -14.30 -10.03
CA THR A 164 -1.05 -13.56 -9.87
C THR A 164 -1.22 -12.44 -8.84
N PRO A 165 -1.07 -12.74 -7.53
CA PRO A 165 -1.19 -11.71 -6.49
C PRO A 165 -0.13 -10.63 -6.66
N VAL A 166 -0.52 -9.37 -6.42
CA VAL A 166 0.34 -8.21 -6.63
C VAL A 166 1.69 -8.31 -5.89
N TRP A 167 1.73 -8.93 -4.74
CA TRP A 167 2.95 -9.08 -3.94
C TRP A 167 3.91 -10.16 -4.46
N THR A 168 3.49 -11.02 -5.40
CA THR A 168 4.36 -12.02 -6.04
C THR A 168 5.07 -11.48 -7.28
N LEU A 169 4.66 -10.32 -7.78
CA LEU A 169 5.24 -9.68 -8.95
C LEU A 169 6.51 -8.91 -8.60
N LYS A 170 7.45 -8.86 -9.54
CA LYS A 170 8.63 -7.99 -9.44
C LYS A 170 8.26 -6.58 -9.89
N HIS A 171 8.05 -5.70 -8.94
CA HIS A 171 7.77 -4.30 -9.24
C HIS A 171 9.07 -3.51 -9.43
N GLY A 172 9.23 -2.90 -10.61
CA GLY A 172 10.42 -2.09 -10.93
C GLY A 172 10.48 -0.82 -10.10
N GLY A 173 11.63 -0.61 -9.46
CA GLY A 173 12.26 0.67 -9.06
C GLY A 173 11.41 1.84 -8.54
N TYR A 174 10.31 1.64 -7.83
CA TYR A 174 9.68 2.73 -7.09
C TYR A 174 10.62 3.19 -5.97
N GLY A 175 10.97 4.47 -5.97
CA GLY A 175 11.85 5.06 -4.94
C GLY A 175 13.35 5.07 -5.23
N THR A 176 13.90 4.17 -6.04
CA THR A 176 15.36 4.08 -6.23
C THR A 176 15.97 5.29 -6.94
N ARG A 177 15.29 5.90 -7.92
CA ARG A 177 15.76 7.12 -8.59
C ARG A 177 15.65 8.36 -7.71
N ARG A 178 14.58 8.45 -6.87
CA ARG A 178 14.35 9.56 -5.94
C ARG A 178 15.26 9.48 -4.72
N ALA A 179 15.52 8.28 -4.19
CA ALA A 179 16.38 8.07 -3.03
C ALA A 179 17.83 8.53 -3.28
N LYS A 180 18.33 8.37 -4.51
CA LYS A 180 19.72 8.70 -4.83
C LYS A 180 19.99 10.21 -4.82
N ALA A 181 19.04 11.03 -5.30
CA ALA A 181 19.22 12.49 -5.41
C ALA A 181 19.13 13.24 -4.05
N ASN A 182 18.53 12.63 -3.03
CA ASN A 182 18.25 13.30 -1.76
C ASN A 182 19.04 12.75 -0.57
N ASN A 183 19.97 11.80 -0.81
CA ASN A 183 20.63 11.05 0.27
C ASN A 183 21.54 11.93 1.14
N GLU A 184 22.29 12.84 0.55
CA GLU A 184 23.17 13.76 1.30
C GLU A 184 22.35 14.73 2.20
N LEU A 185 21.29 15.28 1.63
CA LEU A 185 20.41 16.20 2.33
C LEU A 185 19.68 15.49 3.49
N LEU A 186 19.28 14.22 3.28
CA LEU A 186 18.66 13.36 4.28
C LEU A 186 19.63 13.07 5.43
N GLN A 187 20.90 12.75 5.11
CA GLN A 187 21.92 12.49 6.12
C GLN A 187 22.19 13.71 7.00
N MET A 188 22.31 14.90 6.39
CA MET A 188 22.50 16.16 7.11
C MET A 188 21.31 16.44 8.04
N THR A 189 20.08 16.32 7.52
CA THR A 189 18.86 16.62 8.28
C THR A 189 18.63 15.61 9.40
N TRP A 190 18.89 14.33 9.17
CA TRP A 190 18.75 13.29 10.18
C TRP A 190 19.75 13.49 11.32
N LYS A 191 20.99 13.83 11.00
CA LYS A 191 22.01 14.15 11.97
C LYS A 191 21.63 15.37 12.83
N GLU A 192 20.98 16.38 12.24
CA GLU A 192 20.47 17.55 12.99
C GLU A 192 19.28 17.18 13.89
N VAL A 193 18.37 16.33 13.44
CA VAL A 193 17.18 15.90 14.21
C VAL A 193 17.58 15.02 15.39
N THR A 194 18.59 14.17 15.24
CA THR A 194 19.05 13.26 16.30
C THR A 194 20.12 13.86 17.22
N GLY A 195 20.78 14.96 16.80
CA GLY A 195 21.77 15.67 17.61
C GLY A 195 21.14 16.48 18.75
N ASN A 196 21.74 16.42 19.94
CA ASN A 196 21.17 16.96 21.20
C ASN A 196 20.96 18.49 21.23
N THR A 197 21.60 19.27 20.35
CA THR A 197 21.65 20.73 20.44
C THR A 197 20.82 21.48 19.39
N ARG A 198 20.27 20.80 18.38
CA ARG A 198 19.58 21.44 17.23
C ARG A 198 18.28 20.77 16.80
N ARG A 199 17.60 20.04 17.68
CA ARG A 199 16.35 19.31 17.36
C ARG A 199 15.29 20.19 16.68
N PHE A 200 15.09 21.41 17.16
CA PHE A 200 14.06 22.32 16.60
C PHE A 200 14.38 22.79 15.18
N LEU A 201 15.63 23.08 14.88
CA LEU A 201 16.05 23.52 13.54
C LEU A 201 15.99 22.38 12.52
N GLY A 202 16.39 21.17 12.92
CA GLY A 202 16.31 19.97 12.07
C GLY A 202 14.88 19.59 11.71
N ILE A 203 13.94 19.65 12.69
CA ILE A 203 12.52 19.41 12.46
C ILE A 203 11.92 20.47 11.54
N GLY A 204 12.24 21.74 11.74
CA GLY A 204 11.78 22.84 10.87
C GLY A 204 12.26 22.68 9.42
N ARG A 205 13.53 22.32 9.21
CA ARG A 205 14.09 22.05 7.88
C ARG A 205 13.45 20.85 7.22
N LEU A 206 13.23 19.76 7.98
CA LEU A 206 12.53 18.57 7.47
C LEU A 206 11.10 18.92 7.05
N ALA A 207 10.36 19.65 7.89
CA ALA A 207 9.01 20.11 7.57
C ALA A 207 8.99 21.00 6.31
N ALA A 208 9.92 21.93 6.15
CA ALA A 208 10.04 22.77 4.96
C ALA A 208 10.35 21.94 3.69
N MET A 209 11.25 20.96 3.79
CA MET A 209 11.56 20.08 2.66
C MET A 209 10.37 19.21 2.24
N LEU A 210 9.62 18.68 3.21
CA LEU A 210 8.41 17.91 2.96
C LEU A 210 7.31 18.76 2.31
N PHE A 211 7.18 20.01 2.75
CA PHE A 211 6.26 20.97 2.14
C PHE A 211 6.62 21.27 0.69
N LEU A 212 7.90 21.51 0.38
CA LEU A 212 8.36 21.76 -0.99
C LEU A 212 8.16 20.52 -1.91
N GLU A 213 8.40 19.32 -1.39
CA GLU A 213 8.12 18.07 -2.15
C GLU A 213 6.63 17.87 -2.39
N SER A 214 5.77 18.21 -1.41
CA SER A 214 4.32 18.13 -1.59
C SER A 214 3.81 19.06 -2.70
N ILE A 215 4.37 20.29 -2.80
CA ILE A 215 4.05 21.24 -3.88
C ILE A 215 4.46 20.67 -5.26
N LYS A 216 5.65 20.03 -5.36
CA LYS A 216 6.09 19.40 -6.61
C LYS A 216 5.18 18.26 -7.04
N LEU A 217 4.71 17.44 -6.08
CA LEU A 217 3.75 16.37 -6.35
C LEU A 217 2.41 16.90 -6.84
N THR A 218 1.90 17.94 -6.21
CA THR A 218 0.63 18.57 -6.61
C THR A 218 0.72 19.12 -8.03
N LYS A 219 1.81 19.79 -8.39
CA LYS A 219 2.04 20.29 -9.77
C LYS A 219 2.12 19.14 -10.79
N ASN A 220 2.76 18.04 -10.46
CA ASN A 220 2.85 16.87 -11.34
C ASN A 220 1.51 16.12 -11.45
N ALA A 221 0.70 16.08 -10.41
CA ALA A 221 -0.64 15.49 -10.43
C ALA A 221 -1.63 16.27 -11.31
N ILE A 222 -1.51 17.61 -11.32
CA ILE A 222 -2.34 18.50 -12.18
C ILE A 222 -1.95 18.36 -13.66
N ALA A 223 -0.72 17.94 -13.96
CA ALA A 223 -0.24 17.74 -15.33
C ALA A 223 -0.61 16.38 -15.95
N LEU A 224 -1.28 15.49 -15.22
CA LEU A 224 -1.76 14.22 -15.76
C LEU A 224 -3.01 14.49 -16.62
N PRO A 225 -3.04 14.04 -17.90
CA PRO A 225 -4.23 14.18 -18.72
C PRO A 225 -5.37 13.35 -18.09
N PHE A 226 -6.52 13.97 -17.92
CA PHE A 226 -7.75 13.27 -17.59
C PHE A 226 -8.00 12.22 -18.68
N VAL A 227 -7.89 10.95 -18.36
CA VAL A 227 -8.35 9.88 -19.24
C VAL A 227 -9.88 9.96 -19.26
N SER A 228 -10.42 10.59 -20.29
CA SER A 228 -11.85 10.59 -20.59
C SER A 228 -12.27 9.14 -20.78
N SER A 229 -13.18 8.66 -19.94
CA SER A 229 -13.83 7.37 -20.12
C SER A 229 -14.59 7.42 -21.45
N ALA A 230 -14.08 6.71 -22.47
CA ALA A 230 -14.85 6.42 -23.66
C ALA A 230 -16.10 5.60 -23.26
N LYS A 231 -17.23 6.01 -23.82
CA LYS A 231 -18.55 5.38 -23.68
C LYS A 231 -18.55 3.92 -24.11
#